data_c272aa1505a818b5f7a6ba704acfe73c
#
_entry.id   c272aa1505a818b5f7a6ba704acfe73c
#
_cell.length_a   1.000
_cell.length_b   1.000
_cell.length_c   1.000
_cell.angle_alpha   90.00
_cell.angle_beta   90.00
_cell.angle_gamma   90.00
#
_symmetry.space_group_name_H-M   'P 1'
#
loop_
_entity.id
_entity.type
_entity.pdbx_description
1 polymer ?
#
loop_
_entity_poly.entity_id
_entity_poly.type
_entity_poly.pdbx_seq_one_letter_code
_entity_poly.pdbx_strand_id
1 'polypeptide(L)'
;IGYAGLDPTLAVIESGKDLALANKESLVVAGDIVMRRARERGVDIAPVDSEHCAIDQCLRAGTHGEIKSLIITASGGPFYGKKRGGLAGITVKQALAHPTWSMGQKITIDSATLMNKGFELIEAAHLFGVGADKIRVVVHRESIIHSMVEFADNSVIAQLSVPDMRLCVQYALNRPMR
;
A
#
# COMPACT_ATOMS: atom_id res chain seq x y z
N ILE A 1 13.19 -4.15 -1.85
CA ILE A 1 13.94 -5.16 -2.64
C ILE A 1 13.73 -4.93 -4.14
N GLY A 2 12.70 -4.18 -4.50
CA GLY A 2 12.33 -3.95 -5.89
C GLY A 2 11.79 -5.22 -6.57
N TYR A 3 12.04 -5.35 -7.88
CA TYR A 3 11.55 -6.49 -8.65
C TYR A 3 12.16 -7.85 -8.25
N ALA A 4 13.30 -7.86 -7.56
CA ALA A 4 13.92 -9.10 -7.05
C ALA A 4 13.04 -9.86 -6.05
N GLY A 5 12.00 -9.22 -5.51
CA GLY A 5 10.98 -9.88 -4.68
C GLY A 5 9.98 -10.74 -5.46
N LEU A 6 9.94 -10.66 -6.80
CA LEU A 6 8.95 -11.38 -7.60
C LEU A 6 9.15 -12.90 -7.54
N ASP A 7 10.38 -13.39 -7.75
CA ASP A 7 10.66 -14.82 -7.71
C ASP A 7 10.32 -15.47 -6.35
N PRO A 8 10.74 -14.89 -5.19
CA PRO A 8 10.29 -15.38 -3.90
C PRO A 8 8.76 -15.35 -3.72
N THR A 9 8.09 -14.28 -4.19
CA THR A 9 6.62 -14.17 -4.14
C THR A 9 5.96 -15.34 -4.88
N LEU A 10 6.38 -15.61 -6.10
CA LEU A 10 5.86 -16.72 -6.90
C LEU A 10 6.19 -18.09 -6.27
N ALA A 11 7.40 -18.28 -5.75
CA ALA A 11 7.81 -19.51 -5.11
C ALA A 11 6.93 -19.85 -3.87
N VAL A 12 6.58 -18.87 -3.05
CA VAL A 12 5.67 -19.05 -1.91
C VAL A 12 4.28 -19.47 -2.40
N ILE A 13 3.73 -18.77 -3.39
CA ILE A 13 2.42 -19.08 -3.97
C ILE A 13 2.41 -20.49 -4.56
N GLU A 14 3.44 -20.87 -5.33
CA GLU A 14 3.54 -22.21 -5.92
C GLU A 14 3.65 -23.31 -4.86
N SER A 15 4.15 -23.00 -3.67
CA SER A 15 4.18 -23.93 -2.54
C SER A 15 2.83 -24.11 -1.83
N GLY A 16 1.78 -23.39 -2.25
CA GLY A 16 0.44 -23.44 -1.66
C GLY A 16 0.34 -22.83 -0.26
N LYS A 17 1.22 -21.89 0.08
CA LYS A 17 1.22 -21.21 1.37
C LYS A 17 0.66 -19.80 1.22
N ASP A 18 -0.13 -19.37 2.20
CA ASP A 18 -0.54 -17.97 2.29
C ASP A 18 0.66 -17.04 2.43
N LEU A 19 0.55 -15.85 1.87
CA LEU A 19 1.64 -14.91 1.75
C LEU A 19 1.31 -13.59 2.45
N ALA A 20 2.10 -13.21 3.45
CA ALA A 20 2.14 -11.84 3.97
C ALA A 20 3.08 -11.01 3.06
N LEU A 21 2.50 -10.24 2.15
CA LEU A 21 3.26 -9.53 1.11
C LEU A 21 3.63 -8.12 1.56
N ALA A 22 4.93 -7.90 1.75
CA ALA A 22 5.50 -6.59 2.06
C ALA A 22 6.17 -5.92 0.83
N ASN A 23 6.47 -6.69 -0.22
CA ASN A 23 7.17 -6.21 -1.42
C ASN A 23 6.18 -5.81 -2.50
N LYS A 24 5.66 -4.59 -2.43
CA LYS A 24 4.69 -4.04 -3.40
C LYS A 24 5.15 -4.14 -4.85
N GLU A 25 6.45 -4.04 -5.09
CA GLU A 25 7.01 -4.07 -6.44
C GLU A 25 6.72 -5.37 -7.18
N SER A 26 6.52 -6.49 -6.49
CA SER A 26 6.08 -7.76 -7.11
C SER A 26 4.73 -7.61 -7.82
N LEU A 27 3.78 -6.88 -7.21
CA LEU A 27 2.48 -6.59 -7.83
C LEU A 27 2.57 -5.50 -8.89
N VAL A 28 3.46 -4.52 -8.72
CA VAL A 28 3.67 -3.46 -9.73
C VAL A 28 4.21 -4.05 -11.05
N VAL A 29 5.15 -5.00 -10.95
CA VAL A 29 5.81 -5.58 -12.12
C VAL A 29 4.99 -6.69 -12.76
N ALA A 30 4.31 -7.52 -11.97
CA ALA A 30 3.66 -8.74 -12.44
C ALA A 30 2.33 -9.05 -11.72
N GLY A 31 1.57 -8.03 -11.33
CA GLY A 31 0.37 -8.18 -10.51
C GLY A 31 -0.65 -9.16 -11.10
N ASP A 32 -0.93 -9.10 -12.40
CA ASP A 32 -1.85 -10.02 -13.07
C ASP A 32 -1.39 -11.48 -12.94
N ILE A 33 -0.07 -11.72 -13.07
CA ILE A 33 0.50 -13.07 -12.95
C ILE A 33 0.40 -13.53 -11.51
N VAL A 34 0.84 -12.71 -10.56
CA VAL A 34 0.84 -13.02 -9.12
C VAL A 34 -0.58 -13.32 -8.64
N MET A 35 -1.54 -12.45 -8.92
CA MET A 35 -2.93 -12.62 -8.47
C MET A 35 -3.63 -13.80 -9.14
N ARG A 36 -3.34 -14.06 -10.42
CA ARG A 36 -3.84 -15.27 -11.10
C ARG A 36 -3.28 -16.54 -10.46
N ARG A 37 -1.97 -16.61 -10.21
CA ARG A 37 -1.34 -17.77 -9.57
C ARG A 37 -1.87 -18.00 -8.15
N ALA A 38 -2.04 -16.93 -7.38
CA ALA A 38 -2.64 -17.04 -6.04
C ALA A 38 -4.04 -17.65 -6.10
N ARG A 39 -4.90 -17.20 -7.03
CA ARG A 39 -6.23 -17.80 -7.23
C ARG A 39 -6.18 -19.26 -7.68
N GLU A 40 -5.32 -19.61 -8.64
CA GLU A 40 -5.14 -20.99 -9.13
C GLU A 40 -4.68 -21.94 -8.01
N ARG A 41 -3.89 -21.45 -7.06
CA ARG A 41 -3.38 -22.24 -5.93
C ARG A 41 -4.25 -22.15 -4.68
N GLY A 42 -5.29 -21.31 -4.66
CA GLY A 42 -6.11 -21.07 -3.47
C GLY A 42 -5.34 -20.43 -2.32
N VAL A 43 -4.32 -19.62 -2.64
CA VAL A 43 -3.45 -18.93 -1.69
C VAL A 43 -4.02 -17.54 -1.40
N ASP A 44 -4.09 -17.17 -0.13
CA ASP A 44 -4.43 -15.80 0.30
C ASP A 44 -3.18 -14.91 0.35
N ILE A 45 -3.32 -13.67 -0.13
CA ILE A 45 -2.26 -12.65 -0.06
C ILE A 45 -2.71 -11.58 0.92
N ALA A 46 -2.07 -11.56 2.09
CA ALA A 46 -2.30 -10.57 3.13
C ALA A 46 -1.37 -9.35 2.92
N PRO A 47 -1.89 -8.14 2.73
CA PRO A 47 -1.05 -6.97 2.58
C PRO A 47 -0.35 -6.59 3.88
N VAL A 48 0.94 -6.28 3.80
CA VAL A 48 1.75 -5.74 4.91
C VAL A 48 2.00 -4.25 4.75
N ASP A 49 1.95 -3.72 3.52
CA ASP A 49 2.01 -2.27 3.31
C ASP A 49 0.91 -1.57 4.11
N SER A 50 1.25 -0.48 4.81
CA SER A 50 0.38 0.15 5.81
C SER A 50 -0.97 0.60 5.23
N GLU A 51 -0.95 1.18 4.04
CA GLU A 51 -2.14 1.66 3.36
C GLU A 51 -3.05 0.50 2.92
N HIS A 52 -2.46 -0.56 2.38
CA HIS A 52 -3.20 -1.74 1.92
C HIS A 52 -3.71 -2.59 3.09
N CYS A 53 -2.92 -2.73 4.14
CA CYS A 53 -3.35 -3.32 5.40
C CYS A 53 -4.57 -2.56 5.99
N ALA A 54 -4.56 -1.24 5.91
CA ALA A 54 -5.68 -0.41 6.35
C ALA A 54 -6.93 -0.62 5.48
N ILE A 55 -6.78 -0.67 4.14
CA ILE A 55 -7.89 -0.97 3.23
C ILE A 55 -8.48 -2.35 3.54
N ASP A 56 -7.65 -3.38 3.68
CA ASP A 56 -8.09 -4.74 3.98
C ASP A 56 -8.92 -4.80 5.28
N GLN A 57 -8.51 -4.03 6.30
CA GLN A 57 -9.28 -3.90 7.54
C GLN A 57 -10.63 -3.19 7.33
N CYS A 58 -10.65 -2.13 6.52
CA CYS A 58 -11.88 -1.38 6.22
C CYS A 58 -12.87 -2.22 5.39
N LEU A 59 -12.38 -3.05 4.48
CA LEU A 59 -13.20 -3.92 3.62
C LEU A 59 -14.00 -4.97 4.41
N ARG A 60 -13.62 -5.26 5.66
CA ARG A 60 -14.41 -6.13 6.55
C ARG A 60 -15.77 -5.56 6.95
N ALA A 61 -15.99 -4.27 6.71
CA ALA A 61 -17.27 -3.60 7.02
C ALA A 61 -18.34 -3.77 5.92
N GLY A 62 -17.98 -4.32 4.76
CA GLY A 62 -18.90 -4.51 3.64
C GLY A 62 -18.43 -5.59 2.69
N THR A 63 -19.10 -5.69 1.55
CA THR A 63 -18.75 -6.64 0.47
C THR A 63 -17.99 -5.95 -0.65
N HIS A 64 -17.26 -6.72 -1.46
CA HIS A 64 -16.52 -6.19 -2.60
C HIS A 64 -17.41 -5.43 -3.61
N GLY A 65 -18.65 -5.89 -3.83
CA GLY A 65 -19.61 -5.25 -4.74
C GLY A 65 -20.08 -3.87 -4.26
N GLU A 66 -19.92 -3.57 -2.98
CA GLU A 66 -20.32 -2.30 -2.36
C GLU A 66 -19.20 -1.26 -2.38
N ILE A 67 -17.99 -1.59 -2.86
CA ILE A 67 -16.88 -0.64 -2.93
C ILE A 67 -17.21 0.44 -3.98
N LYS A 68 -17.35 1.67 -3.50
CA LYS A 68 -17.47 2.86 -4.37
C LYS A 68 -16.09 3.40 -4.73
N SER A 69 -15.20 3.60 -3.73
CA SER A 69 -13.82 3.99 -3.96
C SER A 69 -12.88 3.59 -2.82
N LEU A 70 -11.62 3.36 -3.14
CA LEU A 70 -10.52 3.26 -2.19
C LEU A 70 -9.85 4.63 -2.06
N ILE A 71 -9.49 5.02 -0.84
CA ILE A 71 -8.84 6.30 -0.56
C ILE A 71 -7.52 6.01 0.15
N ILE A 72 -6.43 6.13 -0.58
CA ILE A 72 -5.08 5.91 -0.08
C ILE A 72 -4.53 7.22 0.48
N THR A 73 -4.02 7.21 1.70
CA THR A 73 -3.37 8.39 2.27
C THR A 73 -1.88 8.45 1.91
N ALA A 74 -1.34 9.65 1.89
CA ALA A 74 0.08 9.92 1.65
C ALA A 74 0.60 10.94 2.66
N SER A 75 1.80 10.76 3.19
CA SER A 75 2.45 11.79 4.02
C SER A 75 2.81 13.07 3.24
N GLY A 76 2.89 12.98 1.90
CA GLY A 76 3.34 14.04 1.03
C GLY A 76 4.86 14.16 0.94
N GLY A 77 5.62 13.38 1.70
CA GLY A 77 7.08 13.36 1.68
C GLY A 77 7.74 14.65 2.19
N PRO A 78 9.08 14.76 2.09
CA PRO A 78 9.85 15.89 2.60
C PRO A 78 9.68 17.17 1.78
N PHE A 79 9.13 17.10 0.57
CA PHE A 79 9.03 18.24 -0.34
C PHE A 79 7.61 18.77 -0.50
N TYR A 80 6.69 18.33 0.33
CA TYR A 80 5.32 18.82 0.33
C TYR A 80 5.26 20.35 0.41
N GLY A 81 4.44 20.95 -0.45
CA GLY A 81 4.29 22.40 -0.55
C GLY A 81 5.39 23.14 -1.29
N LYS A 82 6.49 22.47 -1.70
CA LYS A 82 7.53 23.11 -2.51
C LYS A 82 7.09 23.22 -3.97
N LYS A 83 7.29 24.40 -4.55
CA LYS A 83 7.11 24.62 -5.99
C LYS A 83 8.33 24.12 -6.76
N ARG A 84 8.16 23.84 -8.06
CA ARG A 84 9.22 23.31 -8.96
C ARG A 84 10.54 24.09 -8.84
N GLY A 85 10.50 25.43 -8.78
CA GLY A 85 11.71 26.25 -8.63
C GLY A 85 12.47 26.04 -7.31
N GLY A 86 11.75 25.62 -6.24
CA GLY A 86 12.36 25.30 -4.95
C GLY A 86 12.94 23.89 -4.87
N LEU A 87 12.86 23.12 -5.95
CA LEU A 87 13.42 21.77 -6.03
C LEU A 87 14.82 21.75 -6.66
N ALA A 88 15.25 22.85 -7.28
CA ALA A 88 16.61 22.97 -7.80
C ALA A 88 17.61 22.98 -6.63
N GLY A 89 18.64 22.14 -6.71
CA GLY A 89 19.66 22.05 -5.67
C GLY A 89 19.29 21.21 -4.44
N ILE A 90 18.22 20.42 -4.50
CA ILE A 90 17.91 19.44 -3.45
C ILE A 90 19.03 18.42 -3.35
N THR A 91 19.48 18.18 -2.12
CA THR A 91 20.52 17.19 -1.80
C THR A 91 19.90 15.83 -1.48
N VAL A 92 20.69 14.74 -1.63
CA VAL A 92 20.31 13.38 -1.23
C VAL A 92 19.89 13.36 0.25
N LYS A 93 20.61 14.06 1.12
CA LYS A 93 20.28 14.16 2.55
C LYS A 93 18.87 14.72 2.78
N GLN A 94 18.47 15.73 2.02
CA GLN A 94 17.12 16.32 2.11
C GLN A 94 16.04 15.35 1.57
N ALA A 95 16.35 14.61 0.50
CA ALA A 95 15.43 13.62 -0.06
C ALA A 95 15.23 12.41 0.88
N LEU A 96 16.23 12.06 1.66
CA LEU A 96 16.18 11.00 2.66
C LEU A 96 15.58 11.42 4.02
N ALA A 97 15.25 12.70 4.21
CA ALA A 97 14.66 13.21 5.45
C ALA A 97 13.13 13.10 5.43
N HIS A 98 12.61 11.87 5.60
CA HIS A 98 11.15 11.68 5.67
C HIS A 98 10.59 12.26 6.98
N PRO A 99 9.44 13.00 6.93
CA PRO A 99 8.93 13.72 8.10
C PRO A 99 8.37 12.83 9.22
N THR A 100 7.89 11.62 8.90
CA THR A 100 7.12 10.78 9.84
C THR A 100 7.73 9.40 10.02
N TRP A 101 8.21 8.77 8.94
CA TRP A 101 8.66 7.38 8.92
C TRP A 101 10.18 7.28 8.88
N SER A 102 10.74 6.34 9.65
CA SER A 102 12.14 5.90 9.50
C SER A 102 12.15 4.66 8.60
N MET A 103 12.64 4.79 7.38
CA MET A 103 12.54 3.76 6.34
C MET A 103 13.88 3.55 5.62
N GLY A 104 13.98 2.47 4.84
CA GLY A 104 15.10 2.25 3.94
C GLY A 104 15.23 3.35 2.87
N GLN A 105 16.42 3.50 2.30
CA GLN A 105 16.72 4.59 1.37
C GLN A 105 15.84 4.58 0.13
N LYS A 106 15.60 3.41 -0.48
CA LYS A 106 14.80 3.28 -1.70
C LYS A 106 13.38 3.81 -1.50
N ILE A 107 12.65 3.31 -0.53
CA ILE A 107 11.27 3.72 -0.27
C ILE A 107 11.18 5.18 0.20
N THR A 108 12.20 5.69 0.87
CA THR A 108 12.26 7.11 1.27
C THR A 108 12.36 8.03 0.06
N ILE A 109 13.16 7.67 -0.94
CA ILE A 109 13.24 8.41 -2.22
C ILE A 109 11.92 8.28 -3.00
N ASP A 110 11.33 7.09 -3.04
CA ASP A 110 10.01 6.89 -3.67
C ASP A 110 8.93 7.77 -3.02
N SER A 111 8.97 7.91 -1.68
CA SER A 111 8.08 8.82 -0.96
C SER A 111 8.35 10.29 -1.31
N ALA A 112 9.62 10.69 -1.38
CA ALA A 112 10.03 12.06 -1.71
C ALA A 112 9.54 12.50 -3.10
N THR A 113 9.43 11.58 -4.04
CA THR A 113 8.95 11.81 -5.42
C THR A 113 7.47 11.51 -5.61
N LEU A 114 6.77 11.00 -4.60
CA LEU A 114 5.43 10.41 -4.66
C LEU A 114 5.33 9.15 -5.56
N MET A 115 6.44 8.60 -6.05
CA MET A 115 6.47 7.36 -6.81
C MET A 115 5.96 6.18 -5.95
N ASN A 116 6.26 6.18 -4.64
CA ASN A 116 5.72 5.18 -3.71
C ASN A 116 4.19 5.12 -3.80
N LYS A 117 3.54 6.26 -3.88
CA LYS A 117 2.07 6.33 -3.98
C LYS A 117 1.55 5.86 -5.33
N GLY A 118 2.33 6.05 -6.40
CA GLY A 118 2.05 5.45 -7.71
C GLY A 118 2.12 3.91 -7.66
N PHE A 119 3.13 3.36 -7.01
CA PHE A 119 3.25 1.91 -6.80
C PHE A 119 2.09 1.36 -5.97
N GLU A 120 1.72 2.05 -4.91
CA GLU A 120 0.60 1.65 -4.05
C GLU A 120 -0.75 1.69 -4.76
N LEU A 121 -0.97 2.62 -5.68
CA LEU A 121 -2.16 2.65 -6.51
C LEU A 121 -2.24 1.39 -7.39
N ILE A 122 -1.14 1.01 -8.03
CA ILE A 122 -1.06 -0.21 -8.86
C ILE A 122 -1.26 -1.45 -7.98
N GLU A 123 -0.60 -1.52 -6.83
CA GLU A 123 -0.74 -2.61 -5.88
C GLU A 123 -2.19 -2.77 -5.41
N ALA A 124 -2.86 -1.66 -5.03
CA ALA A 124 -4.26 -1.69 -4.61
C ALA A 124 -5.20 -2.19 -5.71
N ALA A 125 -4.97 -1.76 -6.96
CA ALA A 125 -5.76 -2.23 -8.09
C ALA A 125 -5.69 -3.75 -8.25
N HIS A 126 -4.51 -4.34 -8.12
CA HIS A 126 -4.33 -5.78 -8.20
C HIS A 126 -4.86 -6.53 -6.96
N LEU A 127 -4.49 -6.11 -5.76
CA LEU A 127 -4.89 -6.79 -4.51
C LEU A 127 -6.41 -6.82 -4.31
N PHE A 128 -7.05 -5.69 -4.55
CA PHE A 128 -8.47 -5.53 -4.27
C PHE A 128 -9.36 -5.66 -5.51
N GLY A 129 -8.78 -5.88 -6.70
CA GLY A 129 -9.54 -6.07 -7.94
C GLY A 129 -10.42 -4.87 -8.31
N VAL A 130 -9.99 -3.64 -8.01
CA VAL A 130 -10.71 -2.40 -8.32
C VAL A 130 -10.00 -1.64 -9.43
N GLY A 131 -10.78 -1.01 -10.32
CA GLY A 131 -10.22 -0.15 -11.35
C GLY A 131 -9.49 1.07 -10.77
N ALA A 132 -8.44 1.53 -11.45
CA ALA A 132 -7.66 2.69 -11.02
C ALA A 132 -8.50 3.98 -10.91
N ASP A 133 -9.59 4.08 -11.67
CA ASP A 133 -10.56 5.15 -11.62
C ASP A 133 -11.32 5.25 -10.29
N LYS A 134 -11.37 4.14 -9.55
CA LYS A 134 -11.96 4.06 -8.20
C LYS A 134 -10.95 4.26 -7.07
N ILE A 135 -9.68 4.54 -7.39
CA ILE A 135 -8.65 4.73 -6.37
C ILE A 135 -8.26 6.21 -6.32
N ARG A 136 -8.45 6.82 -5.17
CA ARG A 136 -8.09 8.23 -4.92
C ARG A 136 -6.93 8.31 -3.95
N VAL A 137 -6.08 9.33 -4.13
CA VAL A 137 -4.98 9.62 -3.21
C VAL A 137 -5.25 10.96 -2.52
N VAL A 138 -5.10 10.98 -1.21
CA VAL A 138 -5.21 12.21 -0.40
C VAL A 138 -3.94 12.40 0.45
N VAL A 139 -3.49 13.62 0.59
CA VAL A 139 -2.34 13.92 1.46
C VAL A 139 -2.84 14.14 2.89
N HIS A 140 -2.32 13.33 3.80
CA HIS A 140 -2.57 13.39 5.24
C HIS A 140 -1.23 13.33 5.97
N ARG A 141 -0.71 14.48 6.35
CA ARG A 141 0.67 14.63 6.85
C ARG A 141 0.90 13.99 8.21
N GLU A 142 -0.12 13.95 9.04
CA GLU A 142 -0.07 13.41 10.39
C GLU A 142 0.10 11.89 10.38
N SER A 143 -0.25 11.22 9.28
CA SER A 143 -0.18 9.76 9.11
C SER A 143 -0.88 8.99 10.24
N ILE A 144 -2.00 9.53 10.75
CA ILE A 144 -2.87 8.87 11.74
C ILE A 144 -3.88 7.98 11.02
N ILE A 145 -4.50 8.50 9.94
CA ILE A 145 -5.36 7.72 9.04
C ILE A 145 -4.46 7.09 7.98
N HIS A 146 -4.46 5.76 7.90
CA HIS A 146 -3.62 5.04 6.94
C HIS A 146 -4.29 4.81 5.60
N SER A 147 -5.59 4.54 5.58
CA SER A 147 -6.44 4.53 4.37
C SER A 147 -7.91 4.47 4.74
N MET A 148 -8.78 4.61 3.74
CA MET A 148 -10.23 4.58 3.90
C MET A 148 -10.88 3.84 2.73
N VAL A 149 -12.08 3.33 2.95
CA VAL A 149 -12.96 2.77 1.91
C VAL A 149 -14.28 3.54 1.94
N GLU A 150 -14.68 4.06 0.81
CA GLU A 150 -16.01 4.64 0.60
C GLU A 150 -16.91 3.56 -0.02
N PHE A 151 -18.05 3.31 0.60
CA PHE A 151 -19.03 2.34 0.15
C PHE A 151 -20.17 2.98 -0.68
N ALA A 152 -20.97 2.16 -1.33
CA ALA A 152 -22.03 2.58 -2.23
C ALA A 152 -23.12 3.45 -1.57
N ASP A 153 -23.33 3.29 -0.27
CA ASP A 153 -24.22 4.12 0.55
C ASP A 153 -23.62 5.47 0.94
N ASN A 154 -22.41 5.78 0.46
CA ASN A 154 -21.58 6.95 0.78
C ASN A 154 -21.01 6.96 2.22
N SER A 155 -21.12 5.87 2.98
CA SER A 155 -20.36 5.75 4.21
C SER A 155 -18.86 5.59 3.93
N VAL A 156 -18.03 6.11 4.83
CA VAL A 156 -16.57 6.00 4.75
C VAL A 156 -16.06 5.33 5.99
N ILE A 157 -15.40 4.19 5.82
CA ILE A 157 -14.71 3.49 6.90
C ILE A 157 -13.22 3.79 6.81
N ALA A 158 -12.62 4.16 7.93
CA ALA A 158 -11.20 4.54 8.02
C ALA A 158 -10.48 3.69 9.05
N GLN A 159 -9.25 3.27 8.74
CA GLN A 159 -8.37 2.65 9.73
C GLN A 159 -7.38 3.71 10.24
N LEU A 160 -7.30 3.81 11.57
CA LEU A 160 -6.44 4.73 12.27
C LEU A 160 -5.50 3.96 13.19
N SER A 161 -4.23 4.34 13.20
CA SER A 161 -3.26 3.83 14.17
C SER A 161 -2.02 4.73 14.23
N VAL A 162 -1.14 4.45 15.19
CA VAL A 162 0.22 5.01 15.18
C VAL A 162 1.00 4.49 13.97
N PRO A 163 1.96 5.25 13.44
CA PRO A 163 2.80 4.84 12.30
C PRO A 163 3.82 3.78 12.71
N ASP A 164 3.36 2.53 12.86
CA ASP A 164 4.16 1.39 13.30
C ASP A 164 3.88 0.15 12.46
N MET A 165 4.86 -0.28 11.68
CA MET A 165 4.74 -1.45 10.79
C MET A 165 4.50 -2.77 11.53
N ARG A 166 4.80 -2.85 12.83
CA ARG A 166 4.50 -4.05 13.64
C ARG A 166 3.02 -4.37 13.68
N LEU A 167 2.16 -3.33 13.63
CA LEU A 167 0.70 -3.52 13.56
C LEU A 167 0.29 -4.23 12.27
N CYS A 168 0.85 -3.80 11.14
CA CYS A 168 0.53 -4.40 9.83
C CYS A 168 1.05 -5.84 9.72
N VAL A 169 2.26 -6.09 10.21
CA VAL A 169 2.84 -7.44 10.28
C VAL A 169 2.00 -8.35 11.18
N GLN A 170 1.68 -7.89 12.39
CA GLN A 170 0.83 -8.65 13.32
C GLN A 170 -0.53 -8.97 12.70
N TYR A 171 -1.17 -7.98 12.08
CA TYR A 171 -2.46 -8.17 11.43
C TYR A 171 -2.38 -9.23 10.32
N ALA A 172 -1.37 -9.14 9.44
CA ALA A 172 -1.19 -10.09 8.35
C ALA A 172 -0.97 -11.54 8.85
N LEU A 173 -0.20 -11.71 9.95
CA LEU A 173 0.09 -13.02 10.53
C LEU A 173 -1.06 -13.61 11.34
N ASN A 174 -1.92 -12.78 11.92
CA ASN A 174 -3.02 -13.24 12.78
C ASN A 174 -4.36 -13.39 12.06
N ARG A 175 -4.46 -13.02 10.77
CA ARG A 175 -5.72 -13.14 10.01
C ARG A 175 -6.37 -14.51 10.21
N PRO A 176 -7.70 -14.57 10.36
CA PRO A 176 -8.69 -13.48 10.32
C PRO A 176 -8.87 -12.70 11.63
N MET A 177 -8.13 -13.04 12.68
CA MET A 177 -8.16 -12.34 13.98
C MET A 177 -7.34 -11.03 13.93
N ARG A 178 -7.45 -10.21 15.00
CA ARG A 178 -6.62 -9.02 15.19
C ARG A 178 -5.44 -9.27 16.10
#